data_e799c40debce97bf364dc68a4f8146d2
#
_entry.id   e799c40debce97bf364dc68a4f8146d2
#
_cell.length_a   1.000
_cell.length_b   1.000
_cell.length_c   1.000
_cell.angle_alpha   90.00
_cell.angle_beta   90.00
_cell.angle_gamma   90.00
#
_symmetry.space_group_name_H-M   'P 1'
#
loop_
_entity.id
_entity.type
_entity.pdbx_description
1 polymer ?
#
loop_
_entity_poly.entity_id
_entity_poly.type
_entity_poly.pdbx_seq_one_letter_code
_entity_poly.pdbx_strand_id
1 'polypeptide(L)'
;MNRFEETYAGILAARPAGRKTYAPVEPAAYRDRLRAALLARLAGCTLGAPVEGWSIEQMEKYAAELKLPFPLENYWTATPIPDEPRYLYDTFKSYTLPHLNAVPCDDDVGYTLLSLFIAEESGKGRAFTLEDVAQAWLKYITLAYTAEDAALKNLQAGVDIYEAAEKDNPYTDLIGADIRCDGYGYMAPGNPELAARMAYTDAYISHRNEGIYGSMYFAAVLAIGFATGDVYRSLCDGLLYIPENCELAAGLRWALDLYGKVRDYRHAAALVDERYPGMHSVHTINNACLTVFGLSLGENDCGRAFSECVAMAHDNDCTAATAGSIAGACLGTAALEEKWFRPFGGRIRSYFNGPREYEIEDILKRYEKIALEPAETPSARA
;
A
#
# COMPACT_ATOMS: atom_id res chain seq x y z
N MET A 1 -2.40 -17.15 -26.29
CA MET A 1 -2.10 -16.33 -25.10
C MET A 1 -3.27 -16.54 -24.18
N ASN A 2 -3.08 -16.72 -22.89
CA ASN A 2 -4.22 -16.79 -21.97
C ASN A 2 -4.74 -15.39 -21.63
N ARG A 3 -5.94 -15.29 -21.03
CA ARG A 3 -6.59 -14.01 -20.73
C ARG A 3 -5.74 -13.08 -19.82
N PHE A 4 -4.97 -13.64 -18.91
CA PHE A 4 -4.04 -12.91 -18.04
C PHE A 4 -2.98 -12.16 -18.88
N GLU A 5 -2.31 -12.86 -19.81
CA GLU A 5 -1.29 -12.24 -20.67
C GLU A 5 -1.90 -11.27 -21.70
N GLU A 6 -3.12 -11.55 -22.19
CA GLU A 6 -3.83 -10.64 -23.09
C GLU A 6 -4.22 -9.34 -22.40
N THR A 7 -4.70 -9.41 -21.15
CA THR A 7 -5.01 -8.22 -20.34
C THR A 7 -3.75 -7.40 -20.09
N TYR A 8 -2.64 -8.03 -19.70
CA TYR A 8 -1.38 -7.32 -19.49
C TYR A 8 -0.85 -6.66 -20.77
N ALA A 9 -0.90 -7.37 -21.89
CA ALA A 9 -0.52 -6.82 -23.19
C ALA A 9 -1.39 -5.61 -23.58
N GLY A 10 -2.69 -5.65 -23.29
CA GLY A 10 -3.61 -4.52 -23.47
C GLY A 10 -3.21 -3.31 -22.62
N ILE A 11 -2.89 -3.53 -21.35
CA ILE A 11 -2.40 -2.47 -20.46
C ILE A 11 -1.11 -1.85 -21.02
N LEU A 12 -0.15 -2.67 -21.43
CA LEU A 12 1.12 -2.19 -21.99
C LEU A 12 0.92 -1.34 -23.25
N ALA A 13 -0.02 -1.73 -24.10
CA ALA A 13 -0.35 -1.00 -25.32
C ALA A 13 -1.06 0.32 -25.07
N ALA A 14 -1.78 0.44 -23.94
CA ALA A 14 -2.54 1.62 -23.55
C ALA A 14 -1.74 2.63 -22.70
N ARG A 15 -0.52 2.30 -22.31
CA ARG A 15 0.36 3.18 -21.52
C ARG A 15 0.84 4.38 -22.34
N PRO A 16 1.16 5.51 -21.67
CA PRO A 16 1.84 6.62 -22.31
C PRO A 16 3.16 6.18 -22.98
N ALA A 17 3.54 6.86 -24.05
CA ALA A 17 4.85 6.69 -24.64
C ALA A 17 5.95 7.29 -23.73
N GLY A 18 7.15 6.74 -23.75
CA GLY A 18 8.30 7.33 -23.05
C GLY A 18 8.69 6.62 -21.77
N ARG A 19 9.16 5.37 -21.89
CA ARG A 19 9.79 4.65 -20.76
C ARG A 19 10.96 5.43 -20.18
N LYS A 20 11.02 5.53 -18.85
CA LYS A 20 12.15 6.12 -18.14
C LYS A 20 13.01 5.02 -17.54
N THR A 21 14.31 5.24 -17.55
CA THR A 21 15.30 4.41 -16.84
C THR A 21 15.84 5.20 -15.67
N TYR A 22 16.07 4.52 -14.56
CA TYR A 22 16.61 5.10 -13.34
C TYR A 22 17.97 4.53 -13.05
N ALA A 23 18.83 5.31 -12.42
CA ALA A 23 20.14 4.83 -11.99
C ALA A 23 19.96 3.69 -10.96
N PRO A 24 20.85 2.70 -10.92
CA PRO A 24 20.88 1.71 -9.87
C PRO A 24 20.94 2.38 -8.50
N VAL A 25 20.19 1.85 -7.56
CA VAL A 25 20.17 2.38 -6.19
C VAL A 25 21.33 1.78 -5.41
N GLU A 26 22.15 2.64 -4.79
CA GLU A 26 23.24 2.18 -3.95
C GLU A 26 22.70 1.38 -2.76
N PRO A 27 23.28 0.21 -2.41
CA PRO A 27 22.74 -0.68 -1.39
C PRO A 27 22.52 -0.01 -0.02
N ALA A 28 23.41 0.91 0.39
CA ALA A 28 23.25 1.62 1.65
C ALA A 28 22.06 2.59 1.64
N ALA A 29 21.86 3.33 0.55
CA ALA A 29 20.73 4.21 0.36
C ALA A 29 19.42 3.42 0.26
N TYR A 30 19.44 2.27 -0.41
CA TYR A 30 18.29 1.38 -0.45
C TYR A 30 17.88 0.87 0.92
N ARG A 31 18.84 0.39 1.74
CA ARG A 31 18.53 -0.08 3.11
C ARG A 31 17.90 0.99 3.97
N ASP A 32 18.44 2.21 3.93
CA ASP A 32 17.90 3.34 4.69
C ASP A 32 16.47 3.67 4.27
N ARG A 33 16.23 3.77 2.97
CA ARG A 33 14.91 4.06 2.39
C ARG A 33 13.91 2.91 2.60
N LEU A 34 14.34 1.65 2.47
CA LEU A 34 13.49 0.48 2.74
C LEU A 34 13.04 0.47 4.20
N ARG A 35 13.97 0.73 5.13
CA ARG A 35 13.64 0.85 6.56
C ARG A 35 12.62 1.94 6.79
N ALA A 36 12.81 3.13 6.22
CA ALA A 36 11.88 4.23 6.35
C ALA A 36 10.51 3.90 5.75
N ALA A 37 10.49 3.33 4.54
CA ALA A 37 9.27 2.96 3.85
C ALA A 37 8.44 1.95 4.66
N LEU A 38 9.05 0.86 5.11
CA LEU A 38 8.35 -0.15 5.90
C LEU A 38 7.87 0.45 7.24
N LEU A 39 8.74 1.14 8.00
CA LEU A 39 8.37 1.70 9.29
C LEU A 39 7.27 2.77 9.19
N ALA A 40 7.33 3.64 8.18
CA ALA A 40 6.31 4.67 7.97
C ALA A 40 4.97 4.07 7.48
N ARG A 41 5.01 3.00 6.65
CA ARG A 41 3.82 2.23 6.30
C ARG A 41 3.13 1.66 7.54
N LEU A 42 3.89 0.95 8.36
CA LEU A 42 3.39 0.35 9.60
C LEU A 42 2.84 1.42 10.56
N ALA A 43 3.48 2.58 10.62
CA ALA A 43 3.03 3.68 11.46
C ALA A 43 1.73 4.32 10.94
N GLY A 44 1.63 4.58 9.63
CA GLY A 44 0.45 5.14 9.01
C GLY A 44 -0.79 4.27 9.20
N CYS A 45 -0.67 2.97 8.89
CA CYS A 45 -1.74 1.99 9.13
C CYS A 45 -2.16 1.97 10.61
N THR A 46 -1.20 1.84 11.53
CA THR A 46 -1.51 1.82 12.99
C THR A 46 -2.20 3.08 13.48
N LEU A 47 -1.90 4.25 12.89
CA LEU A 47 -2.51 5.53 13.25
C LEU A 47 -3.95 5.63 12.75
N GLY A 48 -4.24 5.18 11.52
CA GLY A 48 -5.55 5.25 10.90
C GLY A 48 -6.53 4.20 11.42
N ALA A 49 -6.07 2.98 11.64
CA ALA A 49 -6.89 1.82 11.98
C ALA A 49 -7.92 2.02 13.12
N PRO A 50 -7.65 2.75 14.23
CA PRO A 50 -8.67 3.01 15.27
C PRO A 50 -9.86 3.86 14.83
N VAL A 51 -9.72 4.59 13.75
CA VAL A 51 -10.69 5.58 13.25
C VAL A 51 -11.06 5.36 11.78
N GLU A 52 -10.79 4.17 11.25
CA GLU A 52 -11.20 3.77 9.92
C GLU A 52 -12.70 3.96 9.73
N GLY A 53 -13.09 4.62 8.63
CA GLY A 53 -14.49 4.92 8.32
C GLY A 53 -15.13 6.03 9.15
N TRP A 54 -14.39 6.72 10.02
CA TRP A 54 -14.89 7.89 10.72
C TRP A 54 -14.91 9.12 9.83
N SER A 55 -15.87 10.03 10.06
CA SER A 55 -15.83 11.34 9.44
C SER A 55 -14.77 12.25 10.08
N ILE A 56 -14.37 13.29 9.35
CA ILE A 56 -13.45 14.31 9.86
C ILE A 56 -13.94 14.90 11.17
N GLU A 57 -15.24 15.23 11.26
CA GLU A 57 -15.87 15.82 12.46
C GLU A 57 -15.81 14.87 13.66
N GLN A 58 -15.99 13.56 13.43
CA GLN A 58 -15.88 12.56 14.50
C GLN A 58 -14.44 12.48 15.01
N MET A 59 -13.46 12.46 14.14
CA MET A 59 -12.04 12.41 14.52
C MET A 59 -11.59 13.67 15.24
N GLU A 60 -11.94 14.86 14.76
CA GLU A 60 -11.62 16.13 15.43
C GLU A 60 -12.24 16.25 16.82
N LYS A 61 -13.52 15.88 16.92
CA LYS A 61 -14.22 15.88 18.21
C LYS A 61 -13.52 14.94 19.20
N TYR A 62 -13.17 13.74 18.74
CA TYR A 62 -12.53 12.75 19.59
C TYR A 62 -11.10 13.17 19.99
N ALA A 63 -10.33 13.73 19.07
CA ALA A 63 -9.03 14.31 19.38
C ALA A 63 -9.13 15.41 20.43
N ALA A 64 -10.12 16.30 20.31
CA ALA A 64 -10.37 17.37 21.30
C ALA A 64 -10.75 16.80 22.68
N GLU A 65 -11.58 15.76 22.75
CA GLU A 65 -11.93 15.05 24.00
C GLU A 65 -10.69 14.46 24.68
N LEU A 66 -9.77 13.90 23.90
CA LEU A 66 -8.48 13.36 24.35
C LEU A 66 -7.41 14.43 24.58
N LYS A 67 -7.69 15.70 24.25
CA LYS A 67 -6.73 16.83 24.29
C LYS A 67 -5.50 16.60 23.40
N LEU A 68 -5.70 15.99 22.24
CA LEU A 68 -4.68 15.77 21.23
C LEU A 68 -4.77 16.86 20.14
N PRO A 69 -3.65 17.24 19.51
CA PRO A 69 -3.68 18.06 18.29
C PRO A 69 -4.34 17.29 17.15
N PHE A 70 -4.89 17.99 16.15
CA PHE A 70 -5.43 17.35 14.95
C PHE A 70 -5.04 18.18 13.71
N PRO A 71 -4.43 17.60 12.63
CA PRO A 71 -4.03 16.20 12.52
C PRO A 71 -3.10 15.74 13.66
N LEU A 72 -3.10 14.43 13.93
CA LEU A 72 -2.37 13.89 15.06
C LEU A 72 -0.85 13.99 14.87
N GLU A 73 -0.13 14.36 15.93
CA GLU A 73 1.33 14.37 15.98
C GLU A 73 1.92 13.11 16.64
N ASN A 74 1.08 12.19 17.10
CA ASN A 74 1.42 10.89 17.67
C ASN A 74 0.16 9.99 17.62
N TYR A 75 0.28 8.74 18.04
CA TYR A 75 -0.87 7.80 18.08
C TYR A 75 -1.98 8.25 19.02
N TRP A 76 -3.19 7.78 18.75
CA TRP A 76 -4.32 7.91 19.66
C TRP A 76 -3.96 7.38 21.04
N THR A 77 -4.35 8.08 22.10
CA THR A 77 -4.09 7.67 23.49
C THR A 77 -5.17 6.75 24.05
N ALA A 78 -6.32 6.69 23.41
CA ALA A 78 -7.44 5.81 23.73
C ALA A 78 -8.28 5.52 22.48
N THR A 79 -9.25 4.62 22.60
CA THR A 79 -10.31 4.34 21.63
C THR A 79 -11.63 4.18 22.37
N PRO A 80 -12.79 4.56 21.79
CA PRO A 80 -14.10 4.40 22.44
C PRO A 80 -14.54 2.93 22.56
N ILE A 81 -13.91 2.02 21.84
CA ILE A 81 -14.24 0.58 21.76
C ILE A 81 -13.02 -0.32 22.08
N PRO A 82 -12.39 -0.15 23.27
CA PRO A 82 -11.06 -0.71 23.54
C PRO A 82 -10.99 -2.24 23.46
N ASP A 83 -12.03 -2.93 23.84
CA ASP A 83 -12.04 -4.40 23.93
C ASP A 83 -12.74 -5.06 22.73
N GLU A 84 -13.16 -4.29 21.72
CA GLU A 84 -13.73 -4.82 20.50
C GLU A 84 -12.65 -5.52 19.68
N PRO A 85 -12.89 -6.76 19.22
CA PRO A 85 -11.90 -7.51 18.42
C PRO A 85 -11.63 -6.84 17.08
N ARG A 86 -10.35 -6.87 16.66
CA ARG A 86 -9.89 -6.53 15.30
C ARG A 86 -8.89 -7.60 14.83
N TYR A 87 -9.06 -8.10 13.60
CA TYR A 87 -8.20 -9.11 12.97
C TYR A 87 -7.86 -10.34 13.84
N LEU A 88 -8.86 -10.96 14.46
CA LEU A 88 -8.80 -12.22 15.21
C LEU A 88 -7.97 -12.20 16.51
N TYR A 89 -6.89 -11.46 16.60
CA TYR A 89 -5.91 -11.55 17.70
C TYR A 89 -5.66 -10.26 18.45
N ASP A 90 -6.05 -9.14 17.88
CA ASP A 90 -5.95 -7.83 18.51
C ASP A 90 -7.32 -7.27 18.86
N THR A 91 -7.32 -6.17 19.61
CA THR A 91 -8.49 -5.37 19.90
C THR A 91 -8.16 -3.91 19.61
N PHE A 92 -9.15 -3.05 19.47
CA PHE A 92 -8.91 -1.65 19.13
C PHE A 92 -7.93 -0.93 20.06
N LYS A 93 -7.85 -1.27 21.34
CA LYS A 93 -6.83 -0.70 22.25
C LYS A 93 -5.41 -1.02 21.85
N SER A 94 -5.16 -2.13 21.14
CA SER A 94 -3.81 -2.52 20.69
C SER A 94 -3.17 -1.48 19.77
N TYR A 95 -3.97 -0.62 19.12
CA TYR A 95 -3.53 0.45 18.24
C TYR A 95 -3.30 1.79 18.97
N THR A 96 -3.52 1.86 20.28
CA THR A 96 -3.37 3.09 21.06
C THR A 96 -2.03 3.16 21.76
N LEU A 97 -1.45 4.35 21.87
CA LEU A 97 -0.11 4.57 22.39
C LEU A 97 0.21 3.84 23.70
N PRO A 98 -0.67 3.81 24.73
CA PRO A 98 -0.37 3.12 25.99
C PRO A 98 -0.25 1.59 25.87
N HIS A 99 -0.77 1.00 24.79
CA HIS A 99 -0.83 -0.45 24.59
C HIS A 99 0.04 -0.95 23.44
N LEU A 100 0.60 -0.03 22.65
CA LEU A 100 1.51 -0.40 21.56
C LEU A 100 2.77 -1.07 22.12
N ASN A 101 3.01 -2.30 21.70
CA ASN A 101 4.21 -3.07 22.03
C ASN A 101 4.67 -3.95 20.86
N ALA A 102 3.94 -3.92 19.77
CA ALA A 102 4.21 -4.45 18.44
C ALA A 102 3.34 -3.68 17.45
N VAL A 103 3.59 -3.78 16.16
CA VAL A 103 2.61 -3.38 15.13
C VAL A 103 1.41 -4.31 15.25
N PRO A 104 0.18 -3.80 15.45
CA PRO A 104 -1.00 -4.66 15.57
C PRO A 104 -1.34 -5.36 14.25
N CYS A 105 -2.15 -6.42 14.34
CA CYS A 105 -2.65 -7.11 13.16
C CYS A 105 -3.51 -6.18 12.30
N ASP A 106 -3.22 -6.18 11.00
CA ASP A 106 -3.99 -5.44 10.01
C ASP A 106 -3.81 -6.09 8.64
N ASP A 107 -4.75 -5.92 7.69
CA ASP A 107 -4.59 -6.49 6.36
C ASP A 107 -3.54 -5.74 5.52
N ASP A 108 -3.43 -4.42 5.62
CA ASP A 108 -2.33 -3.64 5.06
C ASP A 108 -0.96 -4.21 5.43
N VAL A 109 -0.80 -4.53 6.73
CA VAL A 109 0.43 -5.12 7.27
C VAL A 109 0.59 -6.57 6.82
N GLY A 110 -0.49 -7.35 6.90
CA GLY A 110 -0.53 -8.75 6.49
C GLY A 110 -0.15 -8.92 5.02
N TYR A 111 -0.74 -8.13 4.13
CA TYR A 111 -0.45 -8.20 2.69
C TYR A 111 0.97 -7.74 2.35
N THR A 112 1.53 -6.80 3.09
CA THR A 112 2.96 -6.48 2.95
C THR A 112 3.82 -7.71 3.23
N LEU A 113 3.54 -8.46 4.31
CA LEU A 113 4.25 -9.72 4.57
C LEU A 113 3.97 -10.79 3.49
N LEU A 114 2.74 -10.88 3.00
CA LEU A 114 2.34 -11.85 1.99
C LEU A 114 3.13 -11.70 0.68
N SER A 115 3.37 -10.46 0.23
CA SER A 115 4.16 -10.22 -0.99
C SER A 115 5.57 -10.78 -0.88
N LEU A 116 6.18 -10.70 0.31
CA LEU A 116 7.47 -11.30 0.60
C LEU A 116 7.39 -12.84 0.56
N PHE A 117 6.36 -13.42 1.19
CA PHE A 117 6.17 -14.88 1.23
C PHE A 117 5.93 -15.47 -0.17
N ILE A 118 5.15 -14.79 -1.02
CA ILE A 118 4.94 -15.18 -2.42
C ILE A 118 6.30 -15.26 -3.15
N ALA A 119 7.12 -14.22 -3.05
CA ALA A 119 8.39 -14.18 -3.73
C ALA A 119 9.37 -15.26 -3.25
N GLU A 120 9.43 -15.51 -1.94
CA GLU A 120 10.32 -16.52 -1.36
C GLU A 120 9.88 -17.95 -1.65
N GLU A 121 8.60 -18.27 -1.40
CA GLU A 121 8.11 -19.64 -1.49
C GLU A 121 7.92 -20.14 -2.93
N SER A 122 7.71 -19.23 -3.88
CA SER A 122 7.69 -19.60 -5.30
C SER A 122 8.99 -20.26 -5.76
N GLY A 123 10.11 -19.99 -5.06
CA GLY A 123 11.44 -20.36 -5.51
C GLY A 123 11.89 -19.62 -6.80
N LYS A 124 11.07 -18.67 -7.26
CA LYS A 124 11.28 -17.87 -8.48
C LYS A 124 11.61 -16.41 -8.15
N GLY A 125 11.63 -16.03 -6.85
CA GLY A 125 11.87 -14.67 -6.43
C GLY A 125 10.88 -13.70 -7.08
N ARG A 126 11.40 -12.68 -7.77
CA ARG A 126 10.60 -11.64 -8.46
C ARG A 126 9.90 -12.11 -9.74
N ALA A 127 10.08 -13.37 -10.15
CA ALA A 127 9.44 -13.98 -11.32
C ALA A 127 8.30 -14.94 -10.95
N PHE A 128 7.70 -14.76 -9.77
CA PHE A 128 6.54 -15.55 -9.34
C PHE A 128 5.36 -15.40 -10.32
N THR A 129 4.48 -16.40 -10.32
CA THR A 129 3.34 -16.50 -11.23
C THR A 129 2.02 -16.31 -10.51
N LEU A 130 0.91 -16.20 -11.25
CA LEU A 130 -0.45 -16.14 -10.67
C LEU A 130 -0.78 -17.39 -9.85
N GLU A 131 -0.28 -18.56 -10.26
CA GLU A 131 -0.43 -19.80 -9.53
C GLU A 131 0.30 -19.77 -8.17
N ASP A 132 1.49 -19.15 -8.13
CA ASP A 132 2.24 -18.98 -6.87
C ASP A 132 1.46 -18.03 -5.92
N VAL A 133 0.85 -16.97 -6.44
CA VAL A 133 -0.03 -16.07 -5.68
C VAL A 133 -1.22 -16.85 -5.11
N ALA A 134 -1.95 -17.60 -5.95
CA ALA A 134 -3.11 -18.36 -5.50
C ALA A 134 -2.76 -19.39 -4.41
N GLN A 135 -1.62 -20.07 -4.55
CA GLN A 135 -1.13 -21.02 -3.54
C GLN A 135 -0.81 -20.33 -2.21
N ALA A 136 -0.13 -19.18 -2.25
CA ALA A 136 0.18 -18.41 -1.05
C ALA A 136 -1.10 -17.90 -0.36
N TRP A 137 -2.08 -17.41 -1.13
CA TRP A 137 -3.37 -16.97 -0.59
C TRP A 137 -4.09 -18.09 0.15
N LEU A 138 -4.23 -19.26 -0.48
CA LEU A 138 -4.87 -20.44 0.14
C LEU A 138 -4.11 -20.94 1.38
N LYS A 139 -2.81 -20.75 1.45
CA LYS A 139 -1.96 -21.16 2.56
C LYS A 139 -2.04 -20.20 3.74
N TYR A 140 -1.99 -18.89 3.49
CA TYR A 140 -1.75 -17.89 4.53
C TYR A 140 -2.97 -17.11 4.95
N ILE A 141 -3.88 -16.75 4.03
CA ILE A 141 -4.99 -15.85 4.35
C ILE A 141 -6.09 -16.61 5.07
N THR A 142 -6.42 -16.18 6.28
CA THR A 142 -7.50 -16.77 7.12
C THR A 142 -8.73 -15.91 7.21
N LEU A 143 -8.59 -14.61 6.93
CA LEU A 143 -9.63 -13.60 6.95
C LEU A 143 -9.31 -12.57 5.86
N ALA A 144 -10.29 -12.17 5.10
CA ALA A 144 -10.18 -11.15 4.08
C ALA A 144 -11.50 -10.36 3.99
N TYR A 145 -11.47 -9.23 3.29
CA TYR A 145 -12.63 -8.37 3.11
C TYR A 145 -12.86 -8.09 1.62
N THR A 146 -14.03 -7.61 1.26
CA THR A 146 -14.40 -7.13 -0.08
C THR A 146 -13.91 -8.03 -1.23
N ALA A 147 -13.08 -7.52 -2.13
CA ALA A 147 -12.58 -8.24 -3.30
C ALA A 147 -11.70 -9.44 -2.94
N GLU A 148 -10.90 -9.31 -1.89
CA GLU A 148 -10.05 -10.37 -1.38
C GLU A 148 -10.85 -11.54 -0.81
N ASP A 149 -11.90 -11.25 -0.05
CA ASP A 149 -12.79 -12.28 0.51
C ASP A 149 -13.53 -13.03 -0.61
N ALA A 150 -14.06 -12.29 -1.60
CA ALA A 150 -14.71 -12.91 -2.76
C ALA A 150 -13.75 -13.80 -3.54
N ALA A 151 -12.55 -13.31 -3.85
CA ALA A 151 -11.54 -14.08 -4.58
C ALA A 151 -11.04 -15.29 -3.77
N LEU A 152 -10.79 -15.14 -2.47
CA LEU A 152 -10.36 -16.23 -1.60
C LEU A 152 -11.41 -17.36 -1.54
N LYS A 153 -12.70 -17.00 -1.39
CA LYS A 153 -13.81 -17.97 -1.42
C LYS A 153 -13.88 -18.68 -2.77
N ASN A 154 -13.68 -17.97 -3.87
CA ASN A 154 -13.65 -18.55 -5.20
C ASN A 154 -12.50 -19.56 -5.36
N LEU A 155 -11.29 -19.20 -4.92
CA LEU A 155 -10.14 -20.11 -4.91
C LEU A 155 -10.40 -21.36 -4.06
N GLN A 156 -10.96 -21.19 -2.86
CA GLN A 156 -11.31 -22.31 -1.97
C GLN A 156 -12.40 -23.24 -2.56
N ALA A 157 -13.29 -22.66 -3.38
CA ALA A 157 -14.32 -23.40 -4.11
C ALA A 157 -13.79 -24.08 -5.39
N GLY A 158 -12.50 -23.91 -5.73
CA GLY A 158 -11.89 -24.48 -6.93
C GLY A 158 -12.23 -23.76 -8.22
N VAL A 159 -12.64 -22.49 -8.15
CA VAL A 159 -12.79 -21.64 -9.34
C VAL A 159 -11.41 -21.43 -9.97
N ASP A 160 -11.38 -21.39 -11.31
CA ASP A 160 -10.14 -21.13 -12.05
C ASP A 160 -9.49 -19.83 -11.57
N ILE A 161 -8.19 -19.84 -11.36
CA ILE A 161 -7.43 -18.68 -10.86
C ILE A 161 -7.55 -17.46 -11.78
N TYR A 162 -7.77 -17.66 -13.05
CA TYR A 162 -7.98 -16.58 -14.03
C TYR A 162 -9.36 -15.94 -13.93
N GLU A 163 -10.32 -16.59 -13.29
CA GLU A 163 -11.70 -16.16 -13.09
C GLU A 163 -12.03 -15.81 -11.64
N ALA A 164 -11.11 -16.07 -10.71
CA ALA A 164 -11.33 -15.90 -9.27
C ALA A 164 -11.78 -14.48 -8.88
N ALA A 165 -11.29 -13.46 -9.58
CA ALA A 165 -11.66 -12.07 -9.35
C ALA A 165 -13.07 -11.70 -9.86
N GLU A 166 -13.70 -12.49 -10.72
CA GLU A 166 -14.91 -12.06 -11.44
C GLU A 166 -16.20 -12.67 -10.87
N LYS A 167 -16.11 -13.89 -10.33
CA LYS A 167 -17.27 -14.58 -9.83
C LYS A 167 -17.75 -13.96 -8.52
N ASP A 168 -18.99 -13.43 -8.54
CA ASP A 168 -19.66 -12.84 -7.37
C ASP A 168 -18.82 -11.79 -6.62
N ASN A 169 -18.01 -11.00 -7.36
CA ASN A 169 -17.13 -9.99 -6.82
C ASN A 169 -17.44 -8.60 -7.41
N PRO A 170 -18.28 -7.79 -6.75
CA PRO A 170 -18.60 -6.43 -7.20
C PRO A 170 -17.54 -5.39 -6.74
N TYR A 171 -16.44 -5.81 -6.13
CA TYR A 171 -15.47 -4.97 -5.44
C TYR A 171 -14.16 -4.78 -6.21
N THR A 172 -14.11 -5.15 -7.49
CA THR A 172 -12.85 -5.23 -8.27
C THR A 172 -12.12 -3.90 -8.48
N ASP A 173 -12.77 -2.77 -8.23
CA ASP A 173 -12.21 -1.42 -8.33
C ASP A 173 -11.94 -0.77 -6.96
N LEU A 174 -12.07 -1.53 -5.86
CA LEU A 174 -11.74 -1.05 -4.53
C LEU A 174 -10.22 -1.14 -4.25
N ILE A 175 -9.80 -0.52 -3.16
CA ILE A 175 -8.38 -0.24 -2.84
C ILE A 175 -7.56 -1.50 -2.48
N GLY A 176 -8.18 -2.65 -2.25
CA GLY A 176 -7.50 -3.83 -1.70
C GLY A 176 -6.26 -4.30 -2.47
N ALA A 177 -6.17 -4.08 -3.80
CA ALA A 177 -4.95 -4.38 -4.54
C ALA A 177 -3.84 -3.35 -4.29
N ASP A 178 -4.18 -2.09 -4.00
CA ASP A 178 -3.20 -1.03 -3.74
C ASP A 178 -2.46 -1.28 -2.44
N ILE A 179 -3.18 -1.69 -1.39
CA ILE A 179 -2.59 -1.98 -0.08
C ILE A 179 -1.64 -3.19 -0.08
N ARG A 180 -1.68 -4.01 -1.13
CA ARG A 180 -0.81 -5.18 -1.29
C ARG A 180 0.46 -4.92 -2.10
N CYS A 181 0.53 -3.78 -2.78
CA CYS A 181 1.54 -3.55 -3.80
C CYS A 181 2.91 -3.10 -3.27
N ASP A 182 3.00 -2.61 -2.04
CA ASP A 182 4.21 -1.97 -1.50
C ASP A 182 5.42 -2.89 -1.54
N GLY A 183 5.26 -4.16 -1.12
CA GLY A 183 6.35 -5.13 -1.15
C GLY A 183 6.92 -5.36 -2.55
N TYR A 184 6.10 -5.21 -3.59
CA TYR A 184 6.59 -5.32 -4.98
C TYR A 184 7.43 -4.11 -5.38
N GLY A 185 7.07 -2.92 -4.91
CA GLY A 185 7.92 -1.73 -4.99
C GLY A 185 9.25 -1.91 -4.24
N TYR A 186 9.18 -2.46 -3.03
CA TYR A 186 10.37 -2.74 -2.21
C TYR A 186 11.34 -3.71 -2.88
N MET A 187 10.85 -4.75 -3.55
CA MET A 187 11.67 -5.75 -4.24
C MET A 187 12.25 -5.29 -5.58
N ALA A 188 11.87 -4.12 -6.08
CA ALA A 188 12.27 -3.63 -7.40
C ALA A 188 12.82 -2.19 -7.39
N PRO A 189 13.77 -1.81 -6.50
CA PRO A 189 14.27 -0.44 -6.42
C PRO A 189 14.86 0.02 -7.76
N GLY A 190 14.36 1.14 -8.28
CA GLY A 190 14.77 1.71 -9.57
C GLY A 190 14.26 0.95 -10.81
N ASN A 191 13.46 -0.10 -10.62
CA ASN A 191 12.87 -0.86 -11.73
C ASN A 191 11.33 -0.87 -11.66
N PRO A 192 10.68 0.25 -12.01
CA PRO A 192 9.22 0.36 -11.93
C PRO A 192 8.46 -0.57 -12.89
N GLU A 193 9.08 -1.00 -14.00
CA GLU A 193 8.48 -1.98 -14.90
C GLU A 193 8.30 -3.33 -14.21
N LEU A 194 9.33 -3.78 -13.50
CA LEU A 194 9.30 -5.01 -12.72
C LEU A 194 8.30 -4.89 -11.54
N ALA A 195 8.31 -3.78 -10.83
CA ALA A 195 7.38 -3.51 -9.73
C ALA A 195 5.92 -3.59 -10.21
N ALA A 196 5.59 -2.87 -11.29
CA ALA A 196 4.26 -2.87 -11.88
C ALA A 196 3.85 -4.27 -12.40
N ARG A 197 4.78 -5.06 -12.97
CA ARG A 197 4.50 -6.44 -13.40
C ARG A 197 4.17 -7.35 -12.23
N MET A 198 4.94 -7.28 -11.15
CA MET A 198 4.68 -8.06 -9.92
C MET A 198 3.33 -7.68 -9.31
N ALA A 199 3.06 -6.37 -9.19
CA ALA A 199 1.80 -5.85 -8.68
C ALA A 199 0.60 -6.28 -9.55
N TYR A 200 0.72 -6.24 -10.88
CA TYR A 200 -0.27 -6.78 -11.79
C TYR A 200 -0.54 -8.26 -11.53
N THR A 201 0.52 -9.07 -11.36
CA THR A 201 0.40 -10.51 -11.16
C THR A 201 -0.39 -10.83 -9.89
N ASP A 202 -0.13 -10.12 -8.80
CA ASP A 202 -0.87 -10.28 -7.55
C ASP A 202 -2.29 -9.71 -7.65
N ALA A 203 -2.46 -8.49 -8.16
CA ALA A 203 -3.76 -7.83 -8.22
C ALA A 203 -4.77 -8.61 -9.07
N TYR A 204 -4.31 -9.30 -10.11
CA TYR A 204 -5.19 -10.04 -11.03
C TYR A 204 -6.02 -11.13 -10.37
N ILE A 205 -5.57 -11.67 -9.23
CA ILE A 205 -6.29 -12.74 -8.51
C ILE A 205 -7.64 -12.26 -7.94
N SER A 206 -7.79 -10.97 -7.65
CA SER A 206 -8.93 -10.39 -6.92
C SER A 206 -9.53 -9.13 -7.57
N HIS A 207 -8.77 -8.42 -8.39
CA HIS A 207 -9.17 -7.11 -8.93
C HIS A 207 -9.17 -7.09 -10.47
N ARG A 208 -9.81 -6.04 -11.01
CA ARG A 208 -9.80 -5.71 -12.45
C ARG A 208 -9.68 -4.19 -12.61
N ASN A 209 -9.51 -3.72 -13.83
CA ASN A 209 -9.52 -2.31 -14.20
C ASN A 209 -8.75 -1.39 -13.22
N GLU A 210 -9.45 -0.43 -12.61
CA GLU A 210 -8.85 0.61 -11.77
C GLU A 210 -8.16 0.03 -10.53
N GLY A 211 -8.66 -1.05 -9.94
CA GLY A 211 -7.99 -1.73 -8.82
C GLY A 211 -6.64 -2.33 -9.21
N ILE A 212 -6.53 -2.93 -10.41
CA ILE A 212 -5.22 -3.37 -10.94
C ILE A 212 -4.31 -2.18 -11.22
N TYR A 213 -4.85 -1.11 -11.81
CA TYR A 213 -4.05 0.05 -12.20
C TYR A 213 -3.51 0.79 -10.97
N GLY A 214 -4.27 0.88 -9.87
CA GLY A 214 -3.81 1.44 -8.61
C GLY A 214 -2.62 0.69 -8.04
N SER A 215 -2.73 -0.62 -7.95
CA SER A 215 -1.63 -1.50 -7.51
C SER A 215 -0.36 -1.32 -8.36
N MET A 216 -0.51 -1.31 -9.70
CA MET A 216 0.62 -1.10 -10.61
C MET A 216 1.24 0.30 -10.46
N TYR A 217 0.40 1.32 -10.28
CA TYR A 217 0.84 2.70 -10.10
C TYR A 217 1.68 2.87 -8.84
N PHE A 218 1.17 2.47 -7.68
CA PHE A 218 1.86 2.66 -6.42
C PHE A 218 3.12 1.79 -6.29
N ALA A 219 3.12 0.56 -6.81
CA ALA A 219 4.34 -0.25 -6.89
C ALA A 219 5.43 0.44 -7.73
N ALA A 220 5.05 1.01 -8.89
CA ALA A 220 5.96 1.76 -9.74
C ALA A 220 6.47 3.04 -9.05
N VAL A 221 5.58 3.80 -8.38
CA VAL A 221 5.94 5.01 -7.61
C VAL A 221 6.99 4.70 -6.56
N LEU A 222 6.81 3.63 -5.80
CA LEU A 222 7.77 3.17 -4.79
C LEU A 222 9.13 2.83 -5.41
N ALA A 223 9.14 2.02 -6.47
CA ALA A 223 10.37 1.67 -7.17
C ALA A 223 11.12 2.91 -7.69
N ILE A 224 10.42 3.90 -8.20
CA ILE A 224 10.96 5.19 -8.64
C ILE A 224 11.47 5.99 -7.45
N GLY A 225 10.71 6.03 -6.34
CA GLY A 225 11.07 6.72 -5.11
C GLY A 225 12.42 6.29 -4.55
N PHE A 226 12.66 4.99 -4.52
CA PHE A 226 13.96 4.44 -4.13
C PHE A 226 15.12 4.96 -4.97
N ALA A 227 14.91 5.25 -6.24
CA ALA A 227 15.96 5.70 -7.13
C ALA A 227 16.12 7.22 -7.16
N THR A 228 15.01 7.96 -7.05
CA THR A 228 15.01 9.42 -7.25
C THR A 228 15.15 10.20 -5.96
N GLY A 229 14.58 9.71 -4.86
CA GLY A 229 14.46 10.45 -3.61
C GLY A 229 13.51 11.67 -3.71
N ASP A 230 12.63 11.69 -4.70
CA ASP A 230 11.75 12.82 -5.01
C ASP A 230 10.30 12.33 -5.11
N VAL A 231 9.47 12.72 -4.13
CA VAL A 231 8.08 12.30 -4.01
C VAL A 231 7.25 12.73 -5.22
N TYR A 232 7.28 14.03 -5.54
CA TYR A 232 6.46 14.58 -6.64
C TYR A 232 6.83 13.96 -7.99
N ARG A 233 8.13 13.86 -8.25
CA ARG A 233 8.63 13.21 -9.46
C ARG A 233 8.21 11.74 -9.53
N SER A 234 8.27 11.01 -8.43
CA SER A 234 7.87 9.60 -8.38
C SER A 234 6.40 9.42 -8.70
N LEU A 235 5.53 10.27 -8.15
CA LEU A 235 4.10 10.29 -8.43
C LEU A 235 3.81 10.61 -9.91
N CYS A 236 4.48 11.62 -10.48
CA CYS A 236 4.33 11.97 -11.90
C CYS A 236 4.80 10.85 -12.82
N ASP A 237 5.97 10.26 -12.54
CA ASP A 237 6.57 9.23 -13.37
C ASP A 237 5.81 7.90 -13.27
N GLY A 238 5.15 7.62 -12.14
CA GLY A 238 4.28 6.45 -11.95
C GLY A 238 3.16 6.34 -12.97
N LEU A 239 2.64 7.46 -13.47
CA LEU A 239 1.62 7.49 -14.52
C LEU A 239 2.04 6.81 -15.84
N LEU A 240 3.35 6.62 -16.07
CA LEU A 240 3.86 5.92 -17.24
C LEU A 240 3.62 4.39 -17.19
N TYR A 241 3.17 3.85 -16.06
CA TYR A 241 3.04 2.40 -15.83
C TYR A 241 1.60 1.89 -15.79
N ILE A 242 0.63 2.78 -16.02
CA ILE A 242 -0.80 2.45 -16.13
C ILE A 242 -1.38 2.99 -17.45
N PRO A 243 -2.59 2.55 -17.87
CA PRO A 243 -3.22 3.06 -19.08
C PRO A 243 -3.43 4.57 -19.03
N GLU A 244 -3.06 5.27 -20.13
CA GLU A 244 -3.08 6.74 -20.19
C GLU A 244 -4.49 7.33 -19.99
N ASN A 245 -5.50 6.64 -20.50
CA ASN A 245 -6.87 7.13 -20.55
C ASN A 245 -7.82 6.43 -19.55
N CYS A 246 -7.30 5.76 -18.51
CA CYS A 246 -8.11 5.22 -17.43
C CYS A 246 -8.57 6.33 -16.46
N GLU A 247 -9.61 6.05 -15.69
CA GLU A 247 -10.19 7.02 -14.76
C GLU A 247 -9.21 7.35 -13.61
N LEU A 248 -8.47 6.36 -13.12
CA LEU A 248 -7.42 6.57 -12.13
C LEU A 248 -6.35 7.54 -12.63
N ALA A 249 -5.84 7.37 -13.85
CA ALA A 249 -4.85 8.27 -14.42
C ALA A 249 -5.37 9.70 -14.57
N ALA A 250 -6.65 9.87 -14.88
CA ALA A 250 -7.31 11.17 -14.94
C ALA A 250 -7.41 11.81 -13.53
N GLY A 251 -7.77 11.00 -12.52
CA GLY A 251 -7.82 11.43 -11.12
C GLY A 251 -6.44 11.84 -10.59
N LEU A 252 -5.44 11.00 -10.82
CA LEU A 252 -4.06 11.26 -10.39
C LEU A 252 -3.47 12.53 -11.05
N ARG A 253 -3.68 12.73 -12.36
CA ARG A 253 -3.25 13.97 -13.03
C ARG A 253 -3.89 15.20 -12.40
N TRP A 254 -5.21 15.13 -12.12
CA TRP A 254 -5.91 16.21 -11.44
C TRP A 254 -5.34 16.47 -10.04
N ALA A 255 -5.09 15.46 -9.24
CA ALA A 255 -4.53 15.60 -7.91
C ALA A 255 -3.09 16.20 -7.97
N LEU A 256 -2.28 15.76 -8.93
CA LEU A 256 -0.93 16.27 -9.17
C LEU A 256 -0.93 17.73 -9.64
N ASP A 257 -1.91 18.16 -10.44
CA ASP A 257 -2.09 19.55 -10.82
C ASP A 257 -2.38 20.45 -9.60
N LEU A 258 -2.93 19.88 -8.54
CA LEU A 258 -3.22 20.55 -7.26
C LEU A 258 -2.13 20.34 -6.20
N TYR A 259 -1.07 19.57 -6.50
CA TYR A 259 0.05 19.33 -5.58
C TYR A 259 0.70 20.68 -5.17
N GLY A 260 0.89 20.89 -3.87
CA GLY A 260 1.36 22.14 -3.29
C GLY A 260 0.34 23.29 -3.28
N LYS A 261 -0.92 23.04 -3.70
CA LYS A 261 -2.00 24.06 -3.72
C LYS A 261 -3.14 23.76 -2.75
N VAL A 262 -3.24 22.52 -2.25
CA VAL A 262 -4.16 22.19 -1.17
C VAL A 262 -3.70 22.85 0.12
N ARG A 263 -4.67 23.36 0.91
CA ARG A 263 -4.37 24.16 2.11
C ARG A 263 -4.21 23.31 3.35
N ASP A 264 -5.05 22.32 3.51
CA ASP A 264 -5.19 21.46 4.67
C ASP A 264 -6.01 20.22 4.31
N TYR A 265 -6.09 19.25 5.23
CA TYR A 265 -6.85 17.99 5.06
C TYR A 265 -8.33 18.21 4.75
N ARG A 266 -8.99 19.23 5.33
CA ARG A 266 -10.40 19.52 5.04
C ARG A 266 -10.61 20.00 3.61
N HIS A 267 -9.74 20.86 3.14
CA HIS A 267 -9.77 21.33 1.75
C HIS A 267 -9.49 20.18 0.78
N ALA A 268 -8.53 19.32 1.08
CA ALA A 268 -8.21 18.15 0.28
C ALA A 268 -9.39 17.16 0.18
N ALA A 269 -9.97 16.77 1.31
CA ALA A 269 -11.13 15.88 1.36
C ALA A 269 -12.34 16.47 0.61
N ALA A 270 -12.65 17.75 0.85
CA ALA A 270 -13.76 18.41 0.17
C ALA A 270 -13.60 18.44 -1.37
N LEU A 271 -12.38 18.65 -1.87
CA LEU A 271 -12.09 18.61 -3.30
C LEU A 271 -12.34 17.22 -3.90
N VAL A 272 -11.97 16.16 -3.17
CA VAL A 272 -12.18 14.77 -3.61
C VAL A 272 -13.67 14.42 -3.58
N ASP A 273 -14.39 14.77 -2.53
CA ASP A 273 -15.83 14.52 -2.41
C ASP A 273 -16.65 15.27 -3.47
N GLU A 274 -16.25 16.51 -3.78
CA GLU A 274 -16.87 17.29 -4.85
C GLU A 274 -16.64 16.65 -6.24
N ARG A 275 -15.45 16.11 -6.46
CA ARG A 275 -15.07 15.50 -7.74
C ARG A 275 -15.72 14.13 -7.95
N TYR A 276 -15.87 13.35 -6.88
CA TYR A 276 -16.36 11.97 -6.92
C TYR A 276 -17.59 11.77 -6.02
N PRO A 277 -18.69 12.51 -6.24
CA PRO A 277 -19.86 12.44 -5.37
C PRO A 277 -20.48 11.05 -5.39
N GLY A 278 -20.61 10.44 -4.20
CA GLY A 278 -21.21 9.12 -4.04
C GLY A 278 -20.30 7.94 -4.40
N MET A 279 -19.03 8.17 -4.72
CA MET A 279 -18.04 7.10 -4.86
C MET A 279 -17.84 6.40 -3.52
N HIS A 280 -17.67 5.08 -3.55
CA HIS A 280 -17.43 4.29 -2.33
C HIS A 280 -16.19 4.81 -1.58
N SER A 281 -16.28 4.89 -0.24
CA SER A 281 -15.19 5.46 0.59
C SER A 281 -13.86 4.73 0.44
N VAL A 282 -13.88 3.43 0.12
CA VAL A 282 -12.68 2.61 -0.11
C VAL A 282 -12.42 2.35 -1.60
N HIS A 283 -12.87 3.21 -2.52
CA HIS A 283 -12.58 3.07 -3.95
C HIS A 283 -11.13 3.49 -4.25
N THR A 284 -10.47 2.78 -5.16
CA THR A 284 -9.08 3.06 -5.58
C THR A 284 -8.86 4.53 -5.97
N ILE A 285 -9.76 5.13 -6.76
CA ILE A 285 -9.52 6.46 -7.35
C ILE A 285 -9.51 7.59 -6.32
N ASN A 286 -10.56 7.70 -5.47
CA ASN A 286 -10.62 8.77 -4.47
C ASN A 286 -9.49 8.64 -3.45
N ASN A 287 -9.19 7.43 -2.99
CA ASN A 287 -8.11 7.18 -2.05
C ASN A 287 -6.72 7.44 -2.66
N ALA A 288 -6.50 7.13 -3.93
CA ALA A 288 -5.27 7.51 -4.62
C ALA A 288 -5.08 9.04 -4.67
N CYS A 289 -6.15 9.81 -4.91
CA CYS A 289 -6.09 11.27 -4.86
C CYS A 289 -5.79 11.79 -3.44
N LEU A 290 -6.40 11.20 -2.41
CA LEU A 290 -6.13 11.54 -1.00
C LEU A 290 -4.68 11.22 -0.62
N THR A 291 -4.14 10.08 -1.06
CA THR A 291 -2.72 9.74 -0.86
C THR A 291 -1.79 10.79 -1.47
N VAL A 292 -2.08 11.28 -2.70
CA VAL A 292 -1.32 12.37 -3.33
C VAL A 292 -1.40 13.66 -2.52
N PHE A 293 -2.58 13.98 -1.98
CA PHE A 293 -2.75 15.19 -1.16
C PHE A 293 -2.08 15.08 0.21
N GLY A 294 -2.12 13.91 0.85
CA GLY A 294 -1.39 13.66 2.09
C GLY A 294 0.12 13.83 1.92
N LEU A 295 0.68 13.28 0.83
CA LEU A 295 2.08 13.48 0.48
C LEU A 295 2.41 14.96 0.18
N SER A 296 1.50 15.68 -0.45
CA SER A 296 1.64 17.11 -0.70
C SER A 296 1.65 17.95 0.57
N LEU A 297 0.75 17.65 1.51
CA LEU A 297 0.63 18.35 2.80
C LEU A 297 1.75 17.95 3.78
N GLY A 298 2.25 16.73 3.66
CA GLY A 298 3.36 16.21 4.46
C GLY A 298 4.70 16.87 4.17
N GLU A 299 4.83 17.53 3.02
CA GLU A 299 6.08 18.17 2.57
C GLU A 299 7.24 17.17 2.56
N ASN A 300 8.20 17.23 3.46
CA ASN A 300 9.31 16.30 3.54
C ASN A 300 9.35 15.55 4.89
N ASP A 301 8.21 15.28 5.48
CA ASP A 301 8.05 14.59 6.76
C ASP A 301 7.08 13.41 6.60
N CYS A 302 7.57 12.19 6.88
CA CYS A 302 6.76 10.99 6.75
C CYS A 302 5.58 10.98 7.74
N GLY A 303 5.83 11.42 8.98
CA GLY A 303 4.81 11.47 10.03
C GLY A 303 3.69 12.42 9.68
N ARG A 304 4.03 13.59 9.17
CA ARG A 304 3.03 14.57 8.71
C ARG A 304 2.27 14.03 7.50
N ALA A 305 2.94 13.41 6.52
CA ALA A 305 2.28 12.86 5.33
C ALA A 305 1.18 11.86 5.69
N PHE A 306 1.45 10.86 6.53
CA PHE A 306 0.44 9.90 6.91
C PHE A 306 -0.59 10.46 7.92
N SER A 307 -0.22 11.39 8.79
CA SER A 307 -1.20 12.04 9.68
C SER A 307 -2.22 12.89 8.93
N GLU A 308 -1.81 13.59 7.88
CA GLU A 308 -2.70 14.32 6.97
C GLU A 308 -3.64 13.35 6.22
N CYS A 309 -3.13 12.17 5.77
CA CYS A 309 -3.98 11.13 5.18
C CYS A 309 -5.05 10.66 6.16
N VAL A 310 -4.68 10.31 7.40
CA VAL A 310 -5.65 9.92 8.42
C VAL A 310 -6.71 11.00 8.62
N ALA A 311 -6.31 12.26 8.66
CA ALA A 311 -7.22 13.37 8.90
C ALA A 311 -8.22 13.61 7.77
N MET A 312 -7.97 13.12 6.56
CA MET A 312 -8.87 13.24 5.40
C MET A 312 -10.01 12.23 5.39
N ALA A 313 -10.09 11.31 6.35
CA ALA A 313 -11.11 10.27 6.42
C ALA A 313 -11.05 9.26 5.25
N HIS A 314 -12.18 8.73 4.78
CA HIS A 314 -12.27 7.65 3.81
C HIS A 314 -11.58 6.36 4.31
N ASP A 315 -10.75 5.72 3.50
CA ASP A 315 -9.92 4.58 3.86
C ASP A 315 -8.58 5.07 4.41
N ASN A 316 -8.63 5.61 5.60
CA ASN A 316 -7.57 6.47 6.11
C ASN A 316 -6.35 5.71 6.66
N ASP A 317 -6.47 4.46 7.08
CA ASP A 317 -5.34 3.60 7.42
C ASP A 317 -4.59 3.14 6.17
N CYS A 318 -5.31 2.75 5.12
CA CYS A 318 -4.75 2.35 3.83
C CYS A 318 -4.01 3.52 3.15
N THR A 319 -4.66 4.70 3.06
CA THR A 319 -4.03 5.89 2.45
C THR A 319 -2.82 6.36 3.23
N ALA A 320 -2.90 6.33 4.57
CA ALA A 320 -1.79 6.69 5.45
C ALA A 320 -0.61 5.70 5.35
N ALA A 321 -0.90 4.40 5.26
CA ALA A 321 0.10 3.37 5.04
C ALA A 321 0.84 3.59 3.71
N THR A 322 0.11 3.79 2.63
CA THR A 322 0.68 4.02 1.29
C THR A 322 1.46 5.33 1.22
N ALA A 323 0.94 6.43 1.78
CA ALA A 323 1.66 7.71 1.83
C ALA A 323 2.94 7.61 2.67
N GLY A 324 2.89 6.95 3.83
CA GLY A 324 4.05 6.69 4.66
C GLY A 324 5.12 5.89 3.92
N SER A 325 4.71 4.83 3.24
CA SER A 325 5.59 3.97 2.42
C SER A 325 6.31 4.77 1.33
N ILE A 326 5.58 5.59 0.57
CA ILE A 326 6.13 6.41 -0.51
C ILE A 326 7.07 7.49 0.04
N ALA A 327 6.66 8.20 1.10
CA ALA A 327 7.50 9.21 1.74
C ALA A 327 8.80 8.59 2.25
N GLY A 328 8.73 7.43 2.94
CA GLY A 328 9.89 6.71 3.42
C GLY A 328 10.82 6.24 2.31
N ALA A 329 10.27 5.69 1.22
CA ALA A 329 11.04 5.24 0.05
C ALA A 329 11.78 6.38 -0.65
N CYS A 330 11.25 7.59 -0.59
CA CYS A 330 11.90 8.77 -1.17
C CYS A 330 12.89 9.43 -0.20
N LEU A 331 12.49 9.64 1.06
CA LEU A 331 13.17 10.54 1.98
C LEU A 331 14.16 9.84 2.93
N GLY A 332 13.98 8.53 3.17
CA GLY A 332 14.79 7.77 4.11
C GLY A 332 14.45 8.02 5.59
N THR A 333 15.23 7.39 6.48
CA THR A 333 14.95 7.39 7.93
C THR A 333 15.07 8.76 8.60
N ALA A 334 15.81 9.70 8.01
CA ALA A 334 15.95 11.05 8.54
C ALA A 334 14.62 11.85 8.54
N ALA A 335 13.64 11.45 7.71
CA ALA A 335 12.32 12.08 7.61
C ALA A 335 11.24 11.36 8.45
N LEU A 336 11.61 10.39 9.28
CA LEU A 336 10.69 9.64 10.14
C LEU A 336 11.13 9.71 11.60
N GLU A 337 10.39 10.44 12.43
CA GLU A 337 10.68 10.54 13.84
C GLU A 337 10.53 9.21 14.59
N GLU A 338 11.43 8.95 15.55
CA GLU A 338 11.48 7.70 16.33
C GLU A 338 10.19 7.41 17.11
N LYS A 339 9.44 8.44 17.51
CA LYS A 339 8.16 8.30 18.21
C LYS A 339 7.14 7.43 17.45
N TRP A 340 7.24 7.36 16.11
CA TRP A 340 6.33 6.61 15.25
C TRP A 340 6.61 5.11 15.19
N PHE A 341 7.83 4.66 15.43
CA PHE A 341 8.16 3.23 15.34
C PHE A 341 8.74 2.62 16.62
N ARG A 342 9.24 3.46 17.54
CA ARG A 342 9.74 2.97 18.83
C ARG A 342 8.72 2.18 19.64
N PRO A 343 7.42 2.56 19.70
CA PRO A 343 6.41 1.80 20.44
C PRO A 343 6.20 0.37 19.94
N PHE A 344 6.57 0.04 18.71
CA PHE A 344 6.43 -1.32 18.15
C PHE A 344 7.39 -2.33 18.75
N GLY A 345 8.43 -1.91 19.46
CA GLY A 345 9.41 -2.84 20.04
C GLY A 345 10.10 -3.75 19.03
N GLY A 346 10.14 -3.34 17.75
CA GLY A 346 10.77 -4.09 16.66
C GLY A 346 9.94 -5.26 16.10
N ARG A 347 8.65 -5.38 16.44
CA ARG A 347 7.82 -6.54 16.12
C ARG A 347 6.57 -6.19 15.32
N ILE A 348 6.16 -7.14 14.46
CA ILE A 348 4.92 -7.09 13.66
C ILE A 348 4.08 -8.29 14.06
N ARG A 349 2.82 -8.09 14.43
CA ARG A 349 1.83 -9.16 14.60
C ARG A 349 1.20 -9.54 13.28
N SER A 350 0.78 -10.79 13.18
CA SER A 350 0.11 -11.33 11.99
C SER A 350 -1.08 -12.20 12.40
N TYR A 351 -2.17 -12.05 11.65
CA TYR A 351 -3.34 -12.93 11.74
C TYR A 351 -3.32 -14.07 10.71
N PHE A 352 -2.33 -14.09 9.83
CA PHE A 352 -2.16 -15.15 8.84
C PHE A 352 -1.79 -16.49 9.48
N ASN A 353 -1.98 -17.56 8.73
CA ASN A 353 -1.45 -18.87 9.12
C ASN A 353 0.08 -18.80 9.22
N GLY A 354 0.63 -19.24 10.35
CA GLY A 354 2.07 -19.22 10.61
C GLY A 354 2.42 -18.56 11.92
N PRO A 355 3.62 -17.99 12.05
CA PRO A 355 4.03 -17.24 13.23
C PRO A 355 3.11 -16.05 13.53
N ARG A 356 2.84 -15.82 14.81
CA ARG A 356 2.01 -14.70 15.28
C ARG A 356 2.74 -13.37 15.31
N GLU A 357 4.06 -13.42 15.36
CA GLU A 357 4.91 -12.24 15.37
C GLU A 357 6.12 -12.46 14.47
N TYR A 358 6.57 -11.38 13.85
CA TYR A 358 7.78 -11.29 13.04
C TYR A 358 8.64 -10.14 13.52
N GLU A 359 9.96 -10.31 13.49
CA GLU A 359 10.91 -9.23 13.75
C GLU A 359 11.02 -8.30 12.52
N ILE A 360 10.87 -6.99 12.73
CA ILE A 360 10.98 -5.99 11.65
C ILE A 360 12.35 -6.12 10.94
N GLU A 361 13.43 -6.32 11.72
CA GLU A 361 14.78 -6.48 11.17
C GLU A 361 14.92 -7.71 10.26
N ASP A 362 14.21 -8.80 10.58
CA ASP A 362 14.20 -9.99 9.72
C ASP A 362 13.46 -9.72 8.40
N ILE A 363 12.30 -9.09 8.47
CA ILE A 363 11.53 -8.72 7.28
C ILE A 363 12.34 -7.80 6.36
N LEU A 364 13.01 -6.78 6.92
CA LEU A 364 13.88 -5.88 6.15
C LEU A 364 15.01 -6.63 5.44
N LYS A 365 15.71 -7.53 6.12
CA LYS A 365 16.78 -8.34 5.54
C LYS A 365 16.28 -9.25 4.41
N ARG A 366 15.09 -9.81 4.56
CA ARG A 366 14.49 -10.70 3.56
C ARG A 366 14.12 -9.92 2.30
N TYR A 367 13.51 -8.73 2.43
CA TYR A 367 13.26 -7.84 1.31
C TYR A 367 14.57 -7.40 0.64
N GLU A 368 15.57 -6.99 1.42
CA GLU A 368 16.89 -6.60 0.90
C GLU A 368 17.51 -7.73 0.07
N LYS A 369 17.47 -8.96 0.57
CA LYS A 369 18.00 -10.12 -0.13
C LYS A 369 17.38 -10.27 -1.52
N ILE A 370 16.04 -10.26 -1.62
CA ILE A 370 15.34 -10.40 -2.90
C ILE A 370 15.63 -9.22 -3.83
N ALA A 371 15.64 -8.00 -3.30
CA ALA A 371 15.83 -6.79 -4.11
C ALA A 371 17.23 -6.70 -4.72
N LEU A 372 18.24 -7.17 -4.00
CA LEU A 372 19.65 -7.11 -4.42
C LEU A 372 20.13 -8.39 -5.14
N GLU A 373 19.31 -9.42 -5.19
CA GLU A 373 19.62 -10.58 -6.03
C GLU A 373 19.69 -10.15 -7.50
N PRO A 374 20.72 -10.63 -8.25
CA PRO A 374 20.78 -10.38 -9.69
C PRO A 374 19.47 -10.84 -10.34
N ALA A 375 18.92 -10.03 -11.26
CA ALA A 375 17.81 -10.49 -12.07
C ALA A 375 18.24 -11.78 -12.80
N GLU A 376 17.53 -12.89 -12.57
CA GLU A 376 17.78 -14.08 -13.37
C GLU A 376 17.59 -13.71 -14.84
N THR A 377 18.66 -13.86 -15.61
CA THR A 377 18.57 -13.74 -17.06
C THR A 377 17.61 -14.83 -17.52
N PRO A 378 16.51 -14.52 -18.24
CA PRO A 378 15.66 -15.56 -18.78
C PRO A 378 16.55 -16.52 -19.53
N SER A 379 16.68 -17.78 -19.06
CA SER A 379 17.38 -18.79 -19.82
C SER A 379 16.67 -18.86 -21.16
N ALA A 380 17.36 -18.54 -22.23
CA ALA A 380 16.93 -18.81 -23.58
C ALA A 380 16.75 -20.34 -23.73
N ARG A 381 15.58 -20.81 -23.32
CA ARG A 381 15.11 -22.13 -23.69
C ARG A 381 14.41 -21.97 -25.03
N ALA A 382 15.13 -22.42 -26.04
CA ALA A 382 14.69 -22.60 -27.41
C ALA A 382 13.45 -23.47 -27.54
#